data_95ad041d4a436ba603747375238cabb7
#
_entry.id   95ad041d4a436ba603747375238cabb7
#
_cell.length_a   1.000
_cell.length_b   1.000
_cell.length_c   1.000
_cell.angle_alpha   90.00
_cell.angle_beta   90.00
_cell.angle_gamma   90.00
#
_symmetry.space_group_name_H-M   'P 1'
#
loop_
_entity.id
_entity.type
_entity.pdbx_description
1 polymer ?
#
loop_
_entity_poly.entity_id
_entity_poly.type
_entity_poly.pdbx_seq_one_letter_code
_entity_poly.pdbx_strand_id
1 'polypeptide(L)'
;MSSGDLADGLQSALANNLNVHSVTVVRNGVIVLDAYFYPFVPETRHDVASVTKSVVSLLVGLATAQGYLRGPEERLVSALPPASAQDIGSAAAIRLGDLLTMRSGFDCGFKRGEPELRDMRSTEDWPAYALHLPMVAEPGTRFGYCSPNFHLLSAAISSSTHRSALEFAREHLFEPLGITDVYWPADARGITHGWGDLQLRPHDMAKLGLLMLRDGRWTGRQVLPRSWIDSSVKNHFRADDNNDYGLGWWMPHRIPGLFEATGRGGQRISVQPDKNLVVVTTGGGFEPFDIGQFILKALRSDAPLPADPANQKRLADVLRQIAALPVRRAPAKPTAPKRLSGRVYSLEKNALGVRSFAVAFANPDASTLTLELEDGEKLVQPLGMDGRYRLATLNGGAVSGGRAEWLEDGHLRIEFNRLSLIDRFDIDVAFRDENVDLVVSEPTQFGTLSVRGVARE
;
A
#
# COMPACT_ATOMS: atom_id res chain seq x y z
N MET A 1 -1.57 -3.97 -27.81
CA MET A 1 -2.40 -2.94 -27.17
C MET A 1 -2.25 -1.63 -27.92
N SER A 2 -3.24 -0.75 -27.87
CA SER A 2 -3.24 0.56 -28.53
C SER A 2 -2.42 1.58 -27.75
N SER A 3 -1.32 2.07 -28.31
CA SER A 3 -0.48 3.11 -27.70
C SER A 3 -1.26 4.44 -27.52
N GLY A 4 -2.19 4.75 -28.43
CA GLY A 4 -3.02 5.95 -28.33
C GLY A 4 -3.94 5.92 -27.11
N ASP A 5 -4.65 4.80 -26.88
CA ASP A 5 -5.54 4.67 -25.72
C ASP A 5 -4.78 4.66 -24.39
N LEU A 6 -3.58 4.08 -24.36
CA LEU A 6 -2.70 4.13 -23.17
C LEU A 6 -2.23 5.57 -22.89
N ALA A 7 -1.86 6.32 -23.94
CA ALA A 7 -1.48 7.73 -23.81
C ALA A 7 -2.66 8.58 -23.30
N ASP A 8 -3.87 8.35 -23.81
CA ASP A 8 -5.10 9.04 -23.35
C ASP A 8 -5.34 8.80 -21.86
N GLY A 9 -5.19 7.56 -21.40
CA GLY A 9 -5.36 7.19 -19.98
C GLY A 9 -4.36 7.90 -19.06
N LEU A 10 -3.08 7.91 -19.42
CA LEU A 10 -2.05 8.60 -18.64
C LEU A 10 -2.26 10.13 -18.64
N GLN A 11 -2.64 10.71 -19.78
CA GLN A 11 -2.98 12.14 -19.86
C GLN A 11 -4.21 12.48 -19.01
N SER A 12 -5.23 11.62 -19.01
CA SER A 12 -6.40 11.79 -18.14
C SER A 12 -6.04 11.74 -16.66
N ALA A 13 -5.19 10.80 -16.24
CA ALA A 13 -4.70 10.73 -14.87
C ALA A 13 -3.98 12.02 -14.45
N LEU A 14 -3.13 12.55 -15.33
CA LEU A 14 -2.42 13.81 -15.10
C LEU A 14 -3.37 15.02 -15.03
N ALA A 15 -4.32 15.12 -15.99
CA ALA A 15 -5.25 16.24 -16.07
C ALA A 15 -6.23 16.28 -14.88
N ASN A 16 -6.62 15.12 -14.35
CA ASN A 16 -7.48 15.00 -13.18
C ASN A 16 -6.70 14.99 -11.85
N ASN A 17 -5.38 15.22 -11.91
CA ASN A 17 -4.51 15.23 -10.73
C ASN A 17 -4.67 13.99 -9.84
N LEU A 18 -4.86 12.81 -10.46
CA LEU A 18 -4.94 11.55 -9.73
C LEU A 18 -3.60 11.26 -9.05
N ASN A 19 -3.63 10.89 -7.77
CA ASN A 19 -2.42 10.57 -7.02
C ASN A 19 -1.90 9.16 -7.35
N VAL A 20 -1.63 8.94 -8.65
CA VAL A 20 -1.03 7.72 -9.19
C VAL A 20 0.49 7.81 -9.03
N HIS A 21 1.11 6.76 -8.51
CA HIS A 21 2.57 6.66 -8.41
C HIS A 21 3.15 5.89 -9.61
N SER A 22 2.58 4.71 -9.91
CA SER A 22 2.99 3.92 -11.07
C SER A 22 1.84 3.12 -11.68
N VAL A 23 2.00 2.78 -12.96
CA VAL A 23 1.17 1.83 -13.71
C VAL A 23 2.08 0.92 -14.52
N THR A 24 2.09 -0.37 -14.21
CA THR A 24 2.80 -1.39 -14.97
C THR A 24 1.80 -2.37 -15.57
N VAL A 25 1.85 -2.57 -16.88
CA VAL A 25 0.96 -3.50 -17.61
C VAL A 25 1.82 -4.58 -18.26
N VAL A 26 1.53 -5.82 -17.92
CA VAL A 26 2.14 -7.00 -18.53
C VAL A 26 1.08 -7.74 -19.33
N ARG A 27 1.34 -7.96 -20.61
CA ARG A 27 0.47 -8.75 -21.49
C ARG A 27 1.28 -9.80 -22.23
N ASN A 28 0.77 -11.04 -22.27
CA ASN A 28 1.45 -12.18 -22.89
C ASN A 28 2.88 -12.38 -22.34
N GLY A 29 3.09 -12.01 -21.06
CA GLY A 29 4.39 -12.12 -20.39
C GLY A 29 5.41 -11.02 -20.73
N VAL A 30 4.99 -9.96 -21.46
CA VAL A 30 5.83 -8.82 -21.84
C VAL A 30 5.27 -7.54 -21.19
N ILE A 31 6.14 -6.72 -20.63
CA ILE A 31 5.77 -5.37 -20.16
C ILE A 31 5.44 -4.51 -21.38
N VAL A 32 4.20 -4.08 -21.50
CA VAL A 32 3.70 -3.25 -22.60
C VAL A 32 3.46 -1.79 -22.20
N LEU A 33 3.40 -1.52 -20.91
CA LEU A 33 3.40 -0.18 -20.33
C LEU A 33 4.16 -0.23 -19.00
N ASP A 34 5.01 0.77 -18.78
CA ASP A 34 5.75 0.96 -17.55
C ASP A 34 5.84 2.47 -17.27
N ALA A 35 4.92 2.97 -16.48
CA ALA A 35 4.69 4.40 -16.28
C ALA A 35 4.92 4.77 -14.81
N TYR A 36 5.75 5.78 -14.57
CA TYR A 36 6.06 6.32 -13.25
C TYR A 36 5.81 7.82 -13.23
N PHE A 37 5.00 8.26 -12.27
CA PHE A 37 4.70 9.68 -12.07
C PHE A 37 5.72 10.29 -11.12
N TYR A 38 6.27 11.46 -11.50
CA TYR A 38 7.22 12.16 -10.65
C TYR A 38 6.67 12.33 -9.21
N PRO A 39 7.45 12.04 -8.16
CA PRO A 39 8.88 11.74 -8.13
C PRO A 39 9.23 10.23 -8.12
N PHE A 40 8.30 9.36 -8.44
CA PHE A 40 8.48 7.90 -8.37
C PHE A 40 9.30 7.37 -9.54
N VAL A 41 10.07 6.32 -9.26
CA VAL A 41 10.94 5.62 -10.22
C VAL A 41 10.76 4.11 -10.06
N PRO A 42 11.22 3.29 -11.04
CA PRO A 42 11.07 1.82 -10.97
C PRO A 42 11.62 1.17 -9.71
N GLU A 43 12.65 1.75 -9.12
CA GLU A 43 13.33 1.27 -7.91
C GLU A 43 12.59 1.63 -6.61
N THR A 44 11.59 2.52 -6.68
CA THR A 44 10.82 2.91 -5.49
C THR A 44 10.02 1.72 -4.97
N ARG A 45 10.32 1.30 -3.74
CA ARG A 45 9.44 0.37 -3.02
C ARG A 45 8.21 1.12 -2.53
N HIS A 46 7.07 0.48 -2.63
CA HIS A 46 5.79 0.97 -2.10
C HIS A 46 5.27 0.04 -1.01
N ASP A 47 4.79 0.59 0.08
CA ASP A 47 3.89 -0.14 0.97
C ASP A 47 2.67 -0.57 0.14
N VAL A 48 2.53 -1.87 -0.03
CA VAL A 48 1.45 -2.43 -0.84
C VAL A 48 0.15 -2.60 -0.04
N ALA A 49 0.12 -2.11 1.20
CA ALA A 49 -1.03 -2.19 2.10
C ALA A 49 -1.61 -3.62 2.14
N SER A 50 -2.93 -3.77 1.97
CA SER A 50 -3.61 -5.05 2.06
C SER A 50 -3.32 -6.04 0.92
N VAL A 51 -2.59 -5.67 -0.14
CA VAL A 51 -2.00 -6.64 -1.08
C VAL A 51 -1.12 -7.65 -0.34
N THR A 52 -0.54 -7.25 0.79
CA THR A 52 0.18 -8.13 1.73
C THR A 52 -0.62 -9.37 2.10
N LYS A 53 -1.94 -9.25 2.28
CA LYS A 53 -2.82 -10.37 2.62
C LYS A 53 -2.81 -11.46 1.55
N SER A 54 -2.83 -11.05 0.28
CA SER A 54 -2.72 -12.00 -0.83
C SER A 54 -1.35 -12.71 -0.82
N VAL A 55 -0.28 -12.00 -0.48
CA VAL A 55 1.04 -12.62 -0.31
C VAL A 55 1.04 -13.63 0.85
N VAL A 56 0.49 -13.27 2.01
CA VAL A 56 0.36 -14.22 3.15
C VAL A 56 -0.46 -15.45 2.75
N SER A 57 -1.53 -15.28 1.96
CA SER A 57 -2.28 -16.42 1.41
C SER A 57 -1.39 -17.34 0.58
N LEU A 58 -0.53 -16.80 -0.30
CA LEU A 58 0.43 -17.63 -1.05
C LEU A 58 1.39 -18.38 -0.13
N LEU A 59 1.83 -17.75 0.96
CA LEU A 59 2.71 -18.40 1.95
C LEU A 59 2.01 -19.52 2.70
N VAL A 60 0.72 -19.37 3.06
CA VAL A 60 -0.07 -20.47 3.64
C VAL A 60 -0.16 -21.64 2.66
N GLY A 61 -0.33 -21.35 1.36
CA GLY A 61 -0.32 -22.35 0.31
C GLY A 61 1.00 -23.09 0.19
N LEU A 62 2.11 -22.36 0.27
CA LEU A 62 3.47 -22.94 0.26
C LEU A 62 3.73 -23.79 1.50
N ALA A 63 3.37 -23.28 2.68
CA ALA A 63 3.51 -24.03 3.93
C ALA A 63 2.66 -25.31 3.93
N THR A 64 1.47 -25.26 3.34
CA THR A 64 0.60 -26.43 3.14
C THR A 64 1.24 -27.43 2.19
N ALA A 65 1.74 -26.97 1.05
CA ALA A 65 2.37 -27.83 0.05
C ALA A 65 3.63 -28.54 0.56
N GLN A 66 4.32 -27.91 1.51
CA GLN A 66 5.53 -28.48 2.15
C GLN A 66 5.21 -29.30 3.42
N GLY A 67 3.93 -29.40 3.80
CA GLY A 67 3.50 -30.20 4.96
C GLY A 67 3.70 -29.53 6.33
N TYR A 68 4.06 -28.23 6.37
CA TYR A 68 4.11 -27.46 7.61
C TYR A 68 2.72 -27.14 8.17
N LEU A 69 1.76 -26.91 7.28
CA LEU A 69 0.34 -26.72 7.59
C LEU A 69 -0.49 -27.80 6.88
N ARG A 70 -1.64 -28.14 7.44
CA ARG A 70 -2.56 -29.16 6.87
C ARG A 70 -3.55 -28.55 5.87
N GLY A 71 -3.53 -27.23 5.69
CA GLY A 71 -4.38 -26.49 4.76
C GLY A 71 -5.57 -25.80 5.42
N PRO A 72 -6.54 -25.30 4.62
CA PRO A 72 -7.62 -24.44 5.10
C PRO A 72 -8.50 -25.05 6.20
N GLU A 73 -8.62 -26.39 6.25
CA GLU A 73 -9.43 -27.09 7.24
C GLU A 73 -8.76 -27.23 8.61
N GLU A 74 -7.47 -26.90 8.71
CA GLU A 74 -6.74 -26.97 9.95
C GLU A 74 -7.27 -25.94 10.96
N ARG A 75 -7.46 -26.35 12.22
CA ARG A 75 -7.82 -25.43 13.29
C ARG A 75 -6.65 -24.51 13.57
N LEU A 76 -6.92 -23.21 13.70
CA LEU A 76 -5.92 -22.20 14.00
C LEU A 76 -5.10 -22.55 15.25
N VAL A 77 -5.77 -23.01 16.30
CA VAL A 77 -5.12 -23.39 17.57
C VAL A 77 -4.09 -24.51 17.44
N SER A 78 -4.22 -25.36 16.41
CA SER A 78 -3.23 -26.43 16.14
C SER A 78 -1.98 -25.91 15.45
N ALA A 79 -2.06 -24.74 14.81
CA ALA A 79 -0.97 -24.09 14.10
C ALA A 79 -0.28 -23.00 14.94
N LEU A 80 -0.76 -22.72 16.16
CA LEU A 80 -0.21 -21.72 17.08
C LEU A 80 0.50 -22.38 18.27
N PRO A 81 1.40 -21.66 18.96
CA PRO A 81 1.95 -22.13 20.22
C PRO A 81 0.84 -22.40 21.25
N PRO A 82 0.91 -23.49 22.04
CA PRO A 82 -0.14 -23.82 23.01
C PRO A 82 -0.46 -22.72 24.02
N ALA A 83 0.53 -21.91 24.39
CA ALA A 83 0.36 -20.78 25.30
C ALA A 83 -0.56 -19.66 24.74
N SER A 84 -0.62 -19.52 23.42
CA SER A 84 -1.46 -18.52 22.75
C SER A 84 -2.92 -18.95 22.61
N ALA A 85 -3.23 -20.23 22.88
CA ALA A 85 -4.55 -20.82 22.68
C ALA A 85 -5.34 -21.00 24.00
N GLN A 86 -4.93 -20.37 25.08
CA GLN A 86 -5.61 -20.45 26.38
C GLN A 86 -6.76 -19.45 26.45
N ASP A 87 -7.89 -19.87 26.98
CA ASP A 87 -9.06 -19.06 27.31
C ASP A 87 -9.69 -18.26 26.14
N ILE A 88 -9.50 -18.72 24.90
CA ILE A 88 -9.96 -18.03 23.67
C ILE A 88 -11.43 -18.33 23.29
N GLY A 89 -12.17 -19.10 24.13
CA GLY A 89 -13.58 -19.36 23.94
C GLY A 89 -13.94 -19.90 22.54
N SER A 90 -14.91 -19.30 21.87
CA SER A 90 -15.39 -19.71 20.54
C SER A 90 -14.34 -19.55 19.45
N ALA A 91 -13.31 -18.72 19.63
CA ALA A 91 -12.21 -18.59 18.68
C ALA A 91 -11.40 -19.90 18.50
N ALA A 92 -11.51 -20.84 19.44
CA ALA A 92 -10.89 -22.18 19.32
C ALA A 92 -11.46 -22.99 18.14
N ALA A 93 -12.63 -22.65 17.62
CA ALA A 93 -13.25 -23.32 16.47
C ALA A 93 -12.74 -22.80 15.11
N ILE A 94 -12.09 -21.64 15.09
CA ILE A 94 -11.62 -20.98 13.87
C ILE A 94 -10.63 -21.89 13.12
N ARG A 95 -10.81 -22.00 11.80
CA ARG A 95 -9.91 -22.68 10.87
C ARG A 95 -9.08 -21.67 10.08
N LEU A 96 -7.96 -22.10 9.52
CA LEU A 96 -7.12 -21.25 8.65
C LEU A 96 -7.94 -20.73 7.45
N GLY A 97 -8.85 -21.55 6.91
CA GLY A 97 -9.77 -21.17 5.83
C GLY A 97 -10.74 -20.05 6.21
N ASP A 98 -11.17 -19.99 7.47
CA ASP A 98 -12.04 -18.92 7.95
C ASP A 98 -11.31 -17.57 7.98
N LEU A 99 -10.04 -17.58 8.36
CA LEU A 99 -9.18 -16.40 8.34
C LEU A 99 -8.89 -15.95 6.90
N LEU A 100 -8.48 -16.90 6.03
CA LEU A 100 -8.17 -16.64 4.62
C LEU A 100 -9.36 -16.06 3.86
N THR A 101 -10.58 -16.46 4.20
CA THR A 101 -11.83 -16.02 3.55
C THR A 101 -12.55 -14.90 4.30
N MET A 102 -11.90 -14.26 5.30
CA MET A 102 -12.49 -13.18 6.10
C MET A 102 -13.79 -13.58 6.80
N ARG A 103 -13.86 -14.82 7.32
CA ARG A 103 -15.03 -15.37 8.01
C ARG A 103 -14.71 -15.87 9.40
N SER A 104 -13.77 -15.27 10.09
CA SER A 104 -13.40 -15.65 11.47
C SER A 104 -14.54 -15.54 12.47
N GLY A 105 -15.52 -14.67 12.23
CA GLY A 105 -16.58 -14.37 13.17
C GLY A 105 -16.23 -13.28 14.18
N PHE A 106 -15.02 -12.72 14.14
CA PHE A 106 -14.63 -11.60 14.99
C PHE A 106 -15.45 -10.33 14.68
N ASP A 107 -15.64 -9.48 15.66
CA ASP A 107 -16.25 -8.15 15.53
C ASP A 107 -15.27 -7.17 14.85
N CYS A 108 -14.90 -7.51 13.65
CA CYS A 108 -14.20 -6.64 12.72
C CYS A 108 -15.18 -6.26 11.61
N GLY A 109 -15.26 -5.01 11.30
CA GLY A 109 -16.06 -4.55 10.18
C GLY A 109 -15.19 -3.71 9.24
N PHE A 110 -15.73 -3.38 8.08
CA PHE A 110 -15.14 -2.36 7.20
C PHE A 110 -15.35 -0.97 7.83
N LYS A 111 -14.79 -0.78 9.03
CA LYS A 111 -14.82 0.50 9.72
C LYS A 111 -13.66 1.36 9.24
N ARG A 112 -13.93 2.63 8.93
CA ARG A 112 -12.88 3.57 8.54
C ARG A 112 -11.81 3.63 9.64
N GLY A 113 -10.55 3.47 9.24
CA GLY A 113 -9.39 3.51 10.15
C GLY A 113 -9.09 2.22 10.89
N GLU A 114 -9.85 1.13 10.65
CA GLU A 114 -9.62 -0.20 11.23
C GLU A 114 -9.23 -0.13 12.73
N PRO A 115 -10.15 0.26 13.63
CA PRO A 115 -9.85 0.47 15.05
C PRO A 115 -9.27 -0.77 15.72
N GLU A 116 -9.73 -1.97 15.35
CA GLU A 116 -9.25 -3.25 15.87
C GLU A 116 -7.76 -3.48 15.54
N LEU A 117 -7.32 -3.06 14.36
CA LEU A 117 -5.92 -3.11 13.94
C LEU A 117 -5.08 -2.10 14.73
N ARG A 118 -5.58 -0.87 14.87
CA ARG A 118 -4.88 0.17 15.64
C ARG A 118 -4.71 -0.27 17.11
N ASP A 119 -5.77 -0.79 17.70
CA ASP A 119 -5.77 -1.21 19.10
C ASP A 119 -4.85 -2.43 19.29
N MET A 120 -4.84 -3.40 18.37
CA MET A 120 -3.88 -4.51 18.34
C MET A 120 -2.44 -4.00 18.34
N ARG A 121 -2.12 -3.02 17.50
CA ARG A 121 -0.76 -2.44 17.38
C ARG A 121 -0.31 -1.71 18.64
N SER A 122 -1.21 -1.34 19.54
CA SER A 122 -0.89 -0.72 20.82
C SER A 122 -0.56 -1.74 21.93
N THR A 123 -0.70 -3.05 21.66
CA THR A 123 -0.40 -4.12 22.60
C THR A 123 0.99 -4.73 22.34
N GLU A 124 1.51 -5.49 23.30
CA GLU A 124 2.78 -6.22 23.14
C GLU A 124 2.61 -7.56 22.41
N ASP A 125 1.47 -8.22 22.56
CA ASP A 125 1.15 -9.53 21.99
C ASP A 125 -0.04 -9.43 21.03
N TRP A 126 0.26 -9.16 19.77
CA TRP A 126 -0.76 -8.97 18.74
C TRP A 126 -1.58 -10.23 18.43
N PRO A 127 -0.98 -11.43 18.32
CA PRO A 127 -1.76 -12.66 18.20
C PRO A 127 -2.70 -12.90 19.37
N ALA A 128 -2.25 -12.69 20.61
CA ALA A 128 -3.11 -12.84 21.79
C ALA A 128 -4.28 -11.84 21.74
N TYR A 129 -4.00 -10.57 21.43
CA TYR A 129 -5.06 -9.56 21.25
C TYR A 129 -6.06 -10.00 20.18
N ALA A 130 -5.59 -10.43 19.01
CA ALA A 130 -6.46 -10.84 17.91
C ALA A 130 -7.34 -12.04 18.26
N LEU A 131 -6.82 -13.02 19.01
CA LEU A 131 -7.58 -14.20 19.47
C LEU A 131 -8.65 -13.85 20.52
N HIS A 132 -8.52 -12.74 21.22
CA HIS A 132 -9.48 -12.27 22.24
C HIS A 132 -10.46 -11.21 21.69
N LEU A 133 -10.44 -10.93 20.38
CA LEU A 133 -11.46 -10.07 19.78
C LEU A 133 -12.87 -10.64 20.03
N PRO A 134 -13.86 -9.79 20.28
CA PRO A 134 -15.25 -10.25 20.45
C PRO A 134 -15.73 -11.04 19.24
N MET A 135 -16.46 -12.12 19.47
CA MET A 135 -17.10 -12.92 18.42
C MET A 135 -18.54 -12.45 18.23
N VAL A 136 -18.93 -12.17 16.98
CA VAL A 136 -20.29 -11.72 16.61
C VAL A 136 -20.97 -12.69 15.64
N ALA A 137 -20.26 -13.74 15.21
CA ALA A 137 -20.79 -14.80 14.39
C ALA A 137 -19.99 -16.10 14.61
N GLU A 138 -20.58 -17.24 14.27
CA GLU A 138 -19.86 -18.50 14.21
C GLU A 138 -18.81 -18.47 13.08
N PRO A 139 -17.60 -19.03 13.28
CA PRO A 139 -16.59 -19.12 12.24
C PRO A 139 -17.16 -19.76 10.96
N GLY A 140 -16.79 -19.21 9.82
CA GLY A 140 -17.21 -19.68 8.51
C GLY A 140 -18.58 -19.19 8.03
N THR A 141 -19.37 -18.49 8.84
CA THR A 141 -20.78 -18.16 8.51
C THR A 141 -21.01 -16.76 7.98
N ARG A 142 -20.13 -15.79 8.29
CA ARG A 142 -20.31 -14.39 7.93
C ARG A 142 -19.01 -13.78 7.45
N PHE A 143 -19.07 -13.03 6.35
CA PHE A 143 -17.98 -12.19 5.90
C PHE A 143 -17.82 -10.95 6.78
N GLY A 144 -16.60 -10.70 7.23
CA GLY A 144 -16.23 -9.48 7.95
C GLY A 144 -14.75 -9.20 7.71
N TYR A 145 -14.45 -8.15 6.94
CA TYR A 145 -13.06 -7.82 6.64
C TYR A 145 -12.31 -7.48 7.93
N CYS A 146 -11.32 -8.29 8.26
CA CYS A 146 -10.62 -8.26 9.54
C CYS A 146 -9.12 -8.40 9.33
N SER A 147 -8.38 -7.30 9.44
CA SER A 147 -6.92 -7.30 9.25
C SER A 147 -6.19 -8.18 10.27
N PRO A 148 -6.56 -8.25 11.56
CA PRO A 148 -6.00 -9.19 12.53
C PRO A 148 -6.00 -10.66 12.09
N ASN A 149 -6.97 -11.11 11.28
CA ASN A 149 -7.00 -12.47 10.74
C ASN A 149 -5.70 -12.86 10.04
N PHE A 150 -5.16 -11.96 9.25
CA PHE A 150 -3.95 -12.21 8.48
C PHE A 150 -2.68 -12.13 9.32
N HIS A 151 -2.71 -11.41 10.45
CA HIS A 151 -1.63 -11.49 11.41
C HIS A 151 -1.60 -12.85 12.12
N LEU A 152 -2.78 -13.40 12.46
CA LEU A 152 -2.89 -14.77 12.98
C LEU A 152 -2.39 -15.82 11.97
N LEU A 153 -2.61 -15.63 10.66
CA LEU A 153 -2.03 -16.51 9.62
C LEU A 153 -0.51 -16.38 9.57
N SER A 154 0.04 -15.18 9.70
CA SER A 154 1.49 -14.95 9.81
C SER A 154 2.07 -15.64 11.04
N ALA A 155 1.39 -15.57 12.19
CA ALA A 155 1.77 -16.26 13.41
C ALA A 155 1.73 -17.79 13.22
N ALA A 156 0.72 -18.33 12.53
CA ALA A 156 0.62 -19.75 12.22
C ALA A 156 1.78 -20.22 11.32
N ILE A 157 2.15 -19.44 10.30
CA ILE A 157 3.33 -19.71 9.46
C ILE A 157 4.57 -19.74 10.33
N SER A 158 4.78 -18.71 11.18
CA SER A 158 5.97 -18.60 12.02
C SER A 158 6.09 -19.77 12.99
N SER A 159 4.98 -20.15 13.62
CA SER A 159 4.94 -21.27 14.56
C SER A 159 5.23 -22.62 13.89
N SER A 160 4.61 -22.87 12.72
CA SER A 160 4.70 -24.16 12.05
C SER A 160 6.03 -24.36 11.31
N THR A 161 6.61 -23.27 10.79
CA THR A 161 7.87 -23.34 10.01
C THR A 161 9.11 -23.02 10.85
N HIS A 162 8.96 -22.52 12.08
CA HIS A 162 10.01 -21.97 12.95
C HIS A 162 10.83 -20.85 12.26
N ARG A 163 10.19 -20.09 11.38
CA ARG A 163 10.74 -18.94 10.63
C ARG A 163 9.71 -17.84 10.60
N SER A 164 10.14 -16.59 10.62
CA SER A 164 9.22 -15.50 10.36
C SER A 164 8.60 -15.65 8.96
N ALA A 165 7.40 -15.09 8.73
CA ALA A 165 6.78 -15.15 7.40
C ALA A 165 7.66 -14.47 6.34
N LEU A 166 8.45 -13.45 6.69
CA LEU A 166 9.42 -12.83 5.77
C LEU A 166 10.55 -13.79 5.38
N GLU A 167 11.14 -14.51 6.36
CA GLU A 167 12.21 -15.49 6.08
C GLU A 167 11.67 -16.62 5.21
N PHE A 168 10.50 -17.14 5.54
CA PHE A 168 9.84 -18.17 4.76
C PHE A 168 9.51 -17.69 3.34
N ALA A 169 9.01 -16.45 3.21
CA ALA A 169 8.73 -15.82 1.91
C ALA A 169 10.01 -15.64 1.08
N ARG A 170 11.11 -15.22 1.68
CA ARG A 170 12.40 -15.05 0.97
C ARG A 170 12.81 -16.35 0.30
N GLU A 171 12.85 -17.44 1.02
CA GLU A 171 13.33 -18.72 0.50
C GLU A 171 12.37 -19.36 -0.51
N HIS A 172 11.06 -19.32 -0.23
CA HIS A 172 10.09 -20.13 -0.98
C HIS A 172 9.27 -19.36 -2.01
N LEU A 173 9.22 -18.03 -1.95
CA LEU A 173 8.46 -17.19 -2.87
C LEU A 173 9.33 -16.14 -3.56
N PHE A 174 10.04 -15.31 -2.79
CA PHE A 174 10.71 -14.14 -3.35
C PHE A 174 11.97 -14.49 -4.16
N GLU A 175 12.87 -15.31 -3.63
CA GLU A 175 14.07 -15.75 -4.35
C GLU A 175 13.75 -16.51 -5.64
N PRO A 176 12.82 -17.49 -5.65
CA PRO A 176 12.39 -18.13 -6.90
C PRO A 176 11.90 -17.16 -7.97
N LEU A 177 11.25 -16.05 -7.57
CA LEU A 177 10.76 -14.99 -8.46
C LEU A 177 11.81 -13.92 -8.77
N GLY A 178 13.01 -13.99 -8.18
CA GLY A 178 14.05 -12.97 -8.29
C GLY A 178 13.61 -11.63 -7.68
N ILE A 179 12.87 -11.67 -6.57
CA ILE A 179 12.47 -10.52 -5.75
C ILE A 179 13.49 -10.41 -4.61
N THR A 180 14.34 -9.40 -4.64
CA THR A 180 15.47 -9.28 -3.70
C THR A 180 15.36 -8.07 -2.77
N ASP A 181 14.68 -7.01 -3.21
CA ASP A 181 14.54 -5.77 -2.45
C ASP A 181 13.17 -5.70 -1.79
N VAL A 182 13.08 -6.24 -0.59
CA VAL A 182 11.84 -6.34 0.20
C VAL A 182 12.07 -5.78 1.60
N TYR A 183 11.14 -4.94 2.05
CA TYR A 183 11.02 -4.59 3.46
C TYR A 183 9.65 -5.07 3.97
N TRP A 184 9.64 -5.73 5.11
CA TRP A 184 8.41 -6.23 5.73
C TRP A 184 8.63 -6.31 7.25
N PRO A 185 8.05 -5.40 8.02
CA PRO A 185 8.28 -5.32 9.46
C PRO A 185 7.61 -6.46 10.22
N ALA A 186 8.06 -6.63 11.46
CA ALA A 186 7.50 -7.56 12.42
C ALA A 186 7.04 -6.83 13.68
N ASP A 187 6.17 -7.48 14.44
CA ASP A 187 5.76 -7.03 15.78
C ASP A 187 6.89 -7.21 16.80
N ALA A 188 6.64 -6.84 18.05
CA ALA A 188 7.62 -6.94 19.15
C ALA A 188 8.06 -8.39 19.44
N ARG A 189 7.29 -9.38 19.00
CA ARG A 189 7.58 -10.82 19.13
C ARG A 189 8.27 -11.42 17.91
N GLY A 190 8.57 -10.61 16.89
CA GLY A 190 9.22 -11.04 15.65
C GLY A 190 8.27 -11.66 14.63
N ILE A 191 6.94 -11.57 14.83
CA ILE A 191 5.95 -12.06 13.88
C ILE A 191 5.76 -11.01 12.80
N THR A 192 6.04 -11.36 11.54
CA THR A 192 5.91 -10.46 10.40
C THR A 192 4.46 -9.95 10.27
N HIS A 193 4.27 -8.67 9.95
CA HIS A 193 2.94 -8.07 9.79
C HIS A 193 2.14 -8.79 8.70
N GLY A 194 1.06 -9.47 9.06
CA GLY A 194 0.30 -10.27 8.10
C GLY A 194 -0.69 -9.46 7.26
N TRP A 195 -1.12 -8.30 7.72
CA TRP A 195 -2.21 -7.54 7.09
C TRP A 195 -1.75 -6.48 6.10
N GLY A 196 -0.50 -6.00 6.20
CA GLY A 196 0.01 -4.82 5.48
C GLY A 196 1.51 -4.62 5.69
N ASP A 197 1.96 -3.42 5.37
CA ASP A 197 3.31 -2.90 5.57
C ASP A 197 4.42 -3.65 4.78
N LEU A 198 4.05 -4.59 3.91
CA LEU A 198 4.99 -5.17 2.94
C LEU A 198 5.33 -4.11 1.90
N GLN A 199 6.61 -3.87 1.67
CA GLN A 199 7.08 -2.95 0.64
C GLN A 199 7.70 -3.71 -0.53
N LEU A 200 7.15 -3.49 -1.72
CA LEU A 200 7.59 -4.09 -2.98
C LEU A 200 7.74 -3.02 -4.07
N ARG A 201 8.58 -3.31 -5.06
CA ARG A 201 8.63 -2.56 -6.31
C ARG A 201 7.46 -2.95 -7.22
N PRO A 202 6.98 -2.06 -8.09
CA PRO A 202 5.91 -2.39 -9.04
C PRO A 202 6.18 -3.62 -9.90
N HIS A 203 7.42 -3.79 -10.38
CA HIS A 203 7.82 -4.99 -11.13
C HIS A 203 7.75 -6.27 -10.28
N ASP A 204 8.04 -6.19 -8.99
CA ASP A 204 7.96 -7.35 -8.10
C ASP A 204 6.49 -7.73 -7.81
N MET A 205 5.60 -6.74 -7.70
CA MET A 205 4.15 -6.97 -7.69
C MET A 205 3.68 -7.64 -8.99
N ALA A 206 4.21 -7.22 -10.14
CA ALA A 206 3.87 -7.82 -11.44
C ALA A 206 4.32 -9.29 -11.53
N LYS A 207 5.46 -9.66 -10.94
CA LYS A 207 5.90 -11.06 -10.86
C LYS A 207 4.93 -11.93 -10.05
N LEU A 208 4.38 -11.40 -8.94
CA LEU A 208 3.34 -12.09 -8.16
C LEU A 208 2.07 -12.28 -8.98
N GLY A 209 1.63 -11.26 -9.71
CA GLY A 209 0.49 -11.37 -10.64
C GLY A 209 0.74 -12.39 -11.76
N LEU A 210 1.95 -12.41 -12.33
CA LEU A 210 2.33 -13.40 -13.34
C LEU A 210 2.41 -14.82 -12.78
N LEU A 211 2.84 -15.00 -11.53
CA LEU A 211 2.81 -16.32 -10.87
C LEU A 211 1.37 -16.85 -10.80
N MET A 212 0.43 -15.99 -10.40
CA MET A 212 -0.99 -16.35 -10.37
C MET A 212 -1.53 -16.67 -11.78
N LEU A 213 -1.22 -15.80 -12.76
CA LEU A 213 -1.62 -15.98 -14.16
C LEU A 213 -1.10 -17.28 -14.80
N ARG A 214 0.03 -17.79 -14.31
CA ARG A 214 0.72 -18.99 -14.82
C ARG A 214 0.52 -20.21 -13.95
N ASP A 215 -0.60 -20.29 -13.25
CA ASP A 215 -0.98 -21.44 -12.41
C ASP A 215 0.12 -21.82 -11.40
N GLY A 216 0.80 -20.83 -10.83
CA GLY A 216 1.88 -21.02 -9.85
C GLY A 216 3.23 -21.44 -10.45
N ARG A 217 3.42 -21.34 -11.77
CA ARG A 217 4.67 -21.69 -12.46
C ARG A 217 5.52 -20.46 -12.74
N TRP A 218 6.83 -20.61 -12.51
CA TRP A 218 7.82 -19.59 -12.81
C TRP A 218 9.07 -20.22 -13.44
N THR A 219 9.51 -19.69 -14.57
CA THR A 219 10.69 -20.19 -15.33
C THR A 219 10.74 -21.73 -15.47
N GLY A 220 9.59 -22.35 -15.75
CA GLY A 220 9.46 -23.80 -15.93
C GLY A 220 9.28 -24.62 -14.64
N ARG A 221 9.44 -24.00 -13.47
CA ARG A 221 9.25 -24.65 -12.16
C ARG A 221 7.87 -24.38 -11.58
N GLN A 222 7.30 -25.34 -10.86
CA GLN A 222 6.12 -25.12 -10.02
C GLN A 222 6.60 -24.53 -8.69
N VAL A 223 6.30 -23.25 -8.46
CA VAL A 223 6.61 -22.54 -7.21
C VAL A 223 5.47 -22.76 -6.20
N LEU A 224 4.22 -22.62 -6.65
CA LEU A 224 3.03 -22.81 -5.83
C LEU A 224 2.09 -23.82 -6.54
N PRO A 225 1.48 -24.79 -5.83
CA PRO A 225 0.58 -25.77 -6.46
C PRO A 225 -0.58 -25.07 -7.21
N ARG A 226 -0.89 -25.55 -8.41
CA ARG A 226 -2.04 -25.07 -9.20
C ARG A 226 -3.34 -25.14 -8.40
N SER A 227 -3.53 -26.25 -7.65
CA SER A 227 -4.72 -26.42 -6.81
C SER A 227 -4.91 -25.30 -5.78
N TRP A 228 -3.81 -24.72 -5.28
CA TRP A 228 -3.87 -23.55 -4.39
C TRP A 228 -4.27 -22.29 -5.16
N ILE A 229 -3.73 -22.09 -6.37
CA ILE A 229 -4.13 -20.96 -7.23
C ILE A 229 -5.62 -21.05 -7.53
N ASP A 230 -6.10 -22.20 -8.01
CA ASP A 230 -7.52 -22.44 -8.33
C ASP A 230 -8.42 -22.17 -7.11
N SER A 231 -7.99 -22.63 -5.91
CA SER A 231 -8.71 -22.34 -4.66
C SER A 231 -8.66 -20.86 -4.28
N SER A 232 -7.53 -20.18 -4.50
CA SER A 232 -7.36 -18.80 -4.09
C SER A 232 -8.32 -17.84 -4.81
N VAL A 233 -8.67 -18.15 -6.05
CA VAL A 233 -9.54 -17.31 -6.91
C VAL A 233 -10.93 -17.94 -7.12
N LYS A 234 -11.27 -18.97 -6.35
CA LYS A 234 -12.63 -19.51 -6.31
C LYS A 234 -13.49 -18.61 -5.41
N ASN A 235 -14.76 -18.41 -5.80
CA ASN A 235 -15.74 -17.78 -4.92
C ASN A 235 -15.98 -18.66 -3.69
N HIS A 236 -15.41 -18.26 -2.56
CA HIS A 236 -15.68 -18.92 -1.27
C HIS A 236 -16.81 -18.22 -0.52
N PHE A 237 -16.98 -16.93 -0.76
CA PHE A 237 -18.03 -16.16 -0.13
C PHE A 237 -18.31 -14.86 -0.90
N ARG A 238 -19.58 -14.44 -0.93
CA ARG A 238 -19.98 -13.14 -1.43
C ARG A 238 -19.65 -12.07 -0.38
N ALA A 239 -18.66 -11.23 -0.67
CA ALA A 239 -18.21 -10.20 0.27
C ALA A 239 -19.21 -9.02 0.35
N ASP A 240 -19.68 -8.56 -0.81
CA ASP A 240 -20.67 -7.51 -0.98
C ASP A 240 -21.42 -7.65 -2.32
N ASP A 241 -22.22 -6.66 -2.70
CA ASP A 241 -23.00 -6.70 -3.96
C ASP A 241 -22.13 -6.69 -5.23
N ASN A 242 -20.91 -6.26 -5.14
CA ASN A 242 -20.02 -6.07 -6.27
C ASN A 242 -18.85 -7.04 -6.32
N ASN A 243 -18.59 -7.79 -5.23
CA ASN A 243 -17.37 -8.58 -5.08
C ASN A 243 -17.64 -9.91 -4.38
N ASP A 244 -17.00 -10.94 -4.91
CA ASP A 244 -16.74 -12.19 -4.19
C ASP A 244 -15.34 -12.15 -3.56
N TYR A 245 -15.09 -13.05 -2.60
CA TYR A 245 -13.80 -13.18 -1.92
C TYR A 245 -13.35 -14.64 -1.89
N GLY A 246 -12.08 -14.83 -2.26
CA GLY A 246 -11.40 -16.12 -2.24
C GLY A 246 -10.49 -16.25 -1.01
N LEU A 247 -9.34 -16.92 -1.19
CA LEU A 247 -8.32 -17.02 -0.14
C LEU A 247 -7.41 -15.80 -0.18
N GLY A 248 -7.89 -14.66 0.31
CA GLY A 248 -7.14 -13.39 0.31
C GLY A 248 -7.14 -12.64 -1.03
N TRP A 249 -8.04 -13.00 -1.96
CA TRP A 249 -8.18 -12.39 -3.28
C TRP A 249 -9.61 -11.93 -3.51
N TRP A 250 -9.76 -10.75 -4.13
CA TRP A 250 -11.04 -10.18 -4.53
C TRP A 250 -11.41 -10.61 -5.95
N MET A 251 -12.68 -10.84 -6.20
CA MET A 251 -13.22 -11.14 -7.53
C MET A 251 -14.36 -10.17 -7.83
N PRO A 252 -14.04 -9.00 -8.47
CA PRO A 252 -15.04 -8.00 -8.80
C PRO A 252 -16.00 -8.49 -9.89
N HIS A 253 -17.30 -8.35 -9.68
CA HIS A 253 -18.33 -8.79 -10.64
C HIS A 253 -18.35 -7.96 -11.93
N ARG A 254 -17.85 -6.71 -11.86
CA ARG A 254 -17.82 -5.80 -13.02
C ARG A 254 -17.02 -6.29 -14.22
N ILE A 255 -16.06 -7.19 -14.00
CA ILE A 255 -15.24 -7.77 -15.06
C ILE A 255 -15.15 -9.29 -14.81
N PRO A 256 -15.87 -10.12 -15.61
CA PRO A 256 -15.84 -11.55 -15.46
C PRO A 256 -14.43 -12.15 -15.55
N GLY A 257 -14.08 -13.03 -14.62
CA GLY A 257 -12.77 -13.69 -14.58
C GLY A 257 -11.62 -12.85 -14.03
N LEU A 258 -11.85 -11.57 -13.72
CA LEU A 258 -10.88 -10.74 -13.03
C LEU A 258 -10.75 -11.17 -11.57
N PHE A 259 -9.54 -11.26 -11.08
CA PHE A 259 -9.25 -11.31 -9.65
C PHE A 259 -8.14 -10.35 -9.28
N GLU A 260 -8.19 -9.86 -8.04
CA GLU A 260 -7.34 -8.76 -7.61
C GLU A 260 -6.82 -8.94 -6.18
N ALA A 261 -5.53 -8.65 -5.98
CA ALA A 261 -5.01 -8.25 -4.67
C ALA A 261 -5.15 -6.73 -4.54
N THR A 262 -5.82 -6.27 -3.48
CA THR A 262 -6.12 -4.84 -3.32
C THR A 262 -5.58 -4.28 -2.02
N GLY A 263 -5.08 -3.06 -2.07
CA GLY A 263 -4.59 -2.32 -0.93
C GLY A 263 -5.06 -0.86 -0.95
N ARG A 264 -5.07 -0.26 0.23
CA ARG A 264 -5.39 1.17 0.42
C ARG A 264 -4.55 2.04 -0.51
N GLY A 265 -5.10 3.14 -0.96
CA GLY A 265 -4.38 4.15 -1.74
C GLY A 265 -4.26 3.85 -3.24
N GLY A 266 -4.80 2.72 -3.72
CA GLY A 266 -4.70 2.33 -5.13
C GLY A 266 -3.60 1.30 -5.41
N GLN A 267 -3.07 0.65 -4.36
CA GLN A 267 -2.16 -0.49 -4.50
C GLN A 267 -2.95 -1.67 -5.05
N ARG A 268 -2.56 -2.19 -6.21
CA ARG A 268 -3.34 -3.28 -6.84
C ARG A 268 -2.47 -4.19 -7.70
N ILE A 269 -2.79 -5.48 -7.66
CA ILE A 269 -2.38 -6.47 -8.65
C ILE A 269 -3.67 -7.03 -9.22
N SER A 270 -4.00 -6.65 -10.45
CA SER A 270 -5.18 -7.14 -11.18
C SER A 270 -4.73 -8.19 -12.19
N VAL A 271 -5.37 -9.36 -12.18
CA VAL A 271 -5.05 -10.48 -13.08
C VAL A 271 -6.29 -10.86 -13.86
N GLN A 272 -6.17 -10.83 -15.19
CA GLN A 272 -7.23 -11.18 -16.13
C GLN A 272 -6.77 -12.33 -17.02
N PRO A 273 -7.05 -13.62 -16.65
CA PRO A 273 -6.51 -14.79 -17.35
C PRO A 273 -6.92 -14.90 -18.81
N ASP A 274 -8.19 -14.64 -19.15
CA ASP A 274 -8.71 -14.70 -20.52
C ASP A 274 -8.08 -13.67 -21.46
N LYS A 275 -7.43 -12.65 -20.92
CA LYS A 275 -6.68 -11.62 -21.66
C LYS A 275 -5.16 -11.79 -21.54
N ASN A 276 -4.71 -12.80 -20.79
CA ASN A 276 -3.30 -13.01 -20.49
C ASN A 276 -2.63 -11.71 -20.00
N LEU A 277 -3.31 -11.02 -19.03
CA LEU A 277 -3.04 -9.66 -18.61
C LEU A 277 -2.80 -9.60 -17.10
N VAL A 278 -1.77 -8.86 -16.72
CA VAL A 278 -1.53 -8.39 -15.35
C VAL A 278 -1.39 -6.87 -15.37
N VAL A 279 -2.11 -6.20 -14.50
CA VAL A 279 -2.01 -4.77 -14.28
C VAL A 279 -1.62 -4.52 -12.83
N VAL A 280 -0.58 -3.74 -12.64
CA VAL A 280 -0.15 -3.27 -11.33
C VAL A 280 -0.32 -1.76 -11.26
N THR A 281 -0.93 -1.30 -10.19
CA THR A 281 -0.96 0.14 -9.86
C THR A 281 -0.42 0.36 -8.46
N THR A 282 0.25 1.50 -8.26
CA THR A 282 0.59 2.05 -6.95
C THR A 282 0.13 3.50 -6.89
N GLY A 283 -0.24 3.98 -5.70
CA GLY A 283 -0.73 5.35 -5.56
C GLY A 283 -0.95 5.78 -4.11
N GLY A 284 -1.36 7.02 -3.95
CA GLY A 284 -1.62 7.66 -2.67
C GLY A 284 -3.07 8.16 -2.54
N GLY A 285 -4.05 7.37 -2.97
CA GLY A 285 -5.48 7.70 -2.84
C GLY A 285 -6.14 8.02 -4.18
N PHE A 286 -6.22 7.04 -5.07
CA PHE A 286 -7.03 7.11 -6.30
C PHE A 286 -7.80 5.80 -6.50
N GLU A 287 -8.81 5.83 -7.38
CA GLU A 287 -9.54 4.63 -7.77
C GLU A 287 -8.89 3.97 -8.98
N PRO A 288 -8.29 2.77 -8.84
CA PRO A 288 -7.59 2.09 -9.94
C PRO A 288 -8.46 1.81 -11.16
N PHE A 289 -9.79 1.78 -11.01
CA PHE A 289 -10.71 1.62 -12.12
C PHE A 289 -10.62 2.79 -13.12
N ASP A 290 -10.29 4.00 -12.67
CA ASP A 290 -10.10 5.15 -13.55
C ASP A 290 -8.96 4.92 -14.55
N ILE A 291 -7.94 4.16 -14.15
CA ILE A 291 -6.86 3.71 -15.04
C ILE A 291 -7.26 2.43 -15.78
N GLY A 292 -7.89 1.48 -15.10
CA GLY A 292 -8.27 0.18 -15.63
C GLY A 292 -9.14 0.27 -16.89
N GLN A 293 -10.07 1.21 -16.94
CA GLN A 293 -10.93 1.42 -18.11
C GLN A 293 -10.15 1.78 -19.40
N PHE A 294 -9.08 2.56 -19.28
CA PHE A 294 -8.23 2.90 -20.43
C PHE A 294 -7.38 1.71 -20.86
N ILE A 295 -6.92 0.90 -19.91
CA ILE A 295 -6.18 -0.33 -20.19
C ILE A 295 -7.09 -1.33 -20.92
N LEU A 296 -8.33 -1.51 -20.47
CA LEU A 296 -9.31 -2.36 -21.14
C LEU A 296 -9.63 -1.86 -22.56
N LYS A 297 -9.81 -0.55 -22.72
CA LYS A 297 -10.02 0.08 -24.04
C LYS A 297 -8.82 -0.15 -24.98
N ALA A 298 -7.61 -0.15 -24.46
CA ALA A 298 -6.40 -0.40 -25.24
C ALA A 298 -6.25 -1.86 -25.70
N LEU A 299 -7.03 -2.80 -25.17
CA LEU A 299 -7.09 -4.21 -25.56
C LEU A 299 -7.94 -4.40 -26.83
N ARG A 300 -7.49 -3.90 -27.98
CA ARG A 300 -8.26 -3.92 -29.23
C ARG A 300 -8.18 -5.27 -29.97
N SER A 301 -7.21 -6.12 -29.68
CA SER A 301 -6.99 -7.40 -30.37
C SER A 301 -6.14 -8.34 -29.50
N ASP A 302 -6.31 -9.64 -29.69
CA ASP A 302 -5.44 -10.66 -29.09
C ASP A 302 -4.16 -10.87 -29.91
N ALA A 303 -4.17 -10.48 -31.20
CA ALA A 303 -2.99 -10.42 -32.05
C ALA A 303 -2.25 -9.07 -31.90
N PRO A 304 -0.95 -9.01 -32.26
CA PRO A 304 -0.24 -7.74 -32.38
C PRO A 304 -0.97 -6.76 -33.29
N LEU A 305 -1.13 -5.52 -32.84
CA LEU A 305 -1.69 -4.46 -33.67
C LEU A 305 -0.66 -4.03 -34.73
N PRO A 306 -1.10 -3.51 -35.89
CA PRO A 306 -0.23 -2.85 -36.84
C PRO A 306 0.61 -1.75 -36.17
N ALA A 307 1.80 -1.50 -36.70
CA ALA A 307 2.66 -0.42 -36.22
C ALA A 307 1.94 0.94 -36.38
N ASP A 308 1.99 1.73 -35.32
CA ASP A 308 1.43 3.09 -35.26
C ASP A 308 2.49 4.04 -34.67
N PRO A 309 3.47 4.49 -35.49
CA PRO A 309 4.56 5.31 -35.03
C PRO A 309 4.12 6.63 -34.40
N ALA A 310 3.01 7.21 -34.86
CA ALA A 310 2.49 8.47 -34.34
C ALA A 310 2.01 8.31 -32.89
N ASN A 311 1.17 7.29 -32.61
CA ASN A 311 0.70 7.02 -31.26
C ASN A 311 1.78 6.42 -30.35
N GLN A 312 2.75 5.68 -30.90
CA GLN A 312 3.92 5.23 -30.13
C GLN A 312 4.76 6.43 -29.67
N LYS A 313 5.02 7.39 -30.57
CA LYS A 313 5.72 8.64 -30.20
C LYS A 313 4.93 9.43 -29.18
N ARG A 314 3.60 9.57 -29.37
CA ARG A 314 2.74 10.25 -28.40
C ARG A 314 2.81 9.61 -27.01
N LEU A 315 2.73 8.27 -26.91
CA LEU A 315 2.85 7.56 -25.63
C LEU A 315 4.22 7.83 -25.00
N ALA A 316 5.29 7.77 -25.76
CA ALA A 316 6.64 8.09 -25.27
C ALA A 316 6.76 9.53 -24.77
N ASP A 317 6.11 10.50 -25.44
CA ASP A 317 6.07 11.90 -25.02
C ASP A 317 5.32 12.05 -23.68
N VAL A 318 4.17 11.37 -23.53
CA VAL A 318 3.38 11.36 -22.28
C VAL A 318 4.16 10.72 -21.14
N LEU A 319 4.83 9.60 -21.38
CA LEU A 319 5.67 8.94 -20.36
C LEU A 319 6.78 9.88 -19.87
N ARG A 320 7.42 10.64 -20.78
CA ARG A 320 8.39 11.67 -20.37
C ARG A 320 7.74 12.80 -19.59
N GLN A 321 6.53 13.21 -19.97
CA GLN A 321 5.80 14.30 -19.28
C GLN A 321 5.44 13.92 -17.84
N ILE A 322 4.92 12.73 -17.59
CA ILE A 322 4.53 12.30 -16.24
C ILE A 322 5.74 12.05 -15.34
N ALA A 323 6.86 11.61 -15.90
CA ALA A 323 8.12 11.43 -15.18
C ALA A 323 8.90 12.75 -14.96
N ALA A 324 8.51 13.79 -15.66
CA ALA A 324 9.15 15.09 -15.51
C ALA A 324 8.55 15.85 -14.31
N LEU A 325 9.38 16.75 -13.77
CA LEU A 325 8.91 17.76 -12.82
C LEU A 325 7.76 18.56 -13.42
N PRO A 326 6.64 18.75 -12.70
CA PRO A 326 5.66 19.73 -13.10
C PRO A 326 6.36 21.10 -13.20
N VAL A 327 6.30 21.71 -14.38
CA VAL A 327 6.81 23.08 -14.56
C VAL A 327 5.85 24.01 -13.82
N ARG A 328 6.09 24.21 -12.54
CA ARG A 328 5.49 25.33 -11.81
C ARG A 328 6.32 26.57 -12.11
N ARG A 329 5.67 27.65 -12.59
CA ARG A 329 6.30 28.97 -12.53
C ARG A 329 6.65 29.20 -11.06
N ALA A 330 7.96 29.36 -10.78
CA ALA A 330 8.38 29.78 -9.45
C ALA A 330 7.62 31.08 -9.12
N PRO A 331 6.79 31.11 -8.06
CA PRO A 331 6.20 32.37 -7.61
C PRO A 331 7.35 33.33 -7.29
N ALA A 332 7.09 34.61 -7.48
CA ALA A 332 8.02 35.68 -7.05
C ALA A 332 8.36 35.38 -5.59
N LYS A 333 9.65 35.11 -5.31
CA LYS A 333 10.14 34.68 -3.99
C LYS A 333 9.76 35.72 -2.90
N PRO A 334 8.75 35.45 -2.08
CA PRO A 334 8.73 36.14 -0.80
C PRO A 334 9.94 35.60 -0.02
N THR A 335 10.83 36.49 0.39
CA THR A 335 11.90 36.09 1.29
C THR A 335 11.23 35.75 2.61
N ALA A 336 11.35 34.48 3.03
CA ALA A 336 10.79 34.04 4.31
C ALA A 336 11.25 35.02 5.42
N PRO A 337 10.33 35.54 6.21
CA PRO A 337 10.74 36.47 7.29
C PRO A 337 11.72 35.75 8.20
N LYS A 338 12.92 36.33 8.41
CA LYS A 338 13.98 35.71 9.26
C LYS A 338 13.45 35.30 10.63
N ARG A 339 12.45 36.02 11.16
CA ARG A 339 11.80 35.75 12.45
C ARG A 339 11.05 34.41 12.50
N LEU A 340 10.67 33.81 11.35
CA LEU A 340 9.95 32.53 11.28
C LEU A 340 10.90 31.33 11.18
N SER A 341 12.13 31.55 10.74
CA SER A 341 13.08 30.47 10.48
C SER A 341 13.52 29.78 11.78
N GLY A 342 13.23 28.51 11.90
CA GLY A 342 13.61 27.69 13.04
C GLY A 342 12.74 27.86 14.28
N ARG A 343 11.72 28.72 14.23
CA ARG A 343 10.80 28.91 15.34
C ARG A 343 9.99 27.63 15.56
N VAL A 344 9.95 27.15 16.79
CA VAL A 344 9.22 25.92 17.17
C VAL A 344 7.85 26.30 17.71
N TYR A 345 6.81 25.69 17.17
CA TYR A 345 5.43 25.85 17.63
C TYR A 345 4.98 24.59 18.34
N SER A 346 4.49 24.71 19.59
CA SER A 346 3.78 23.63 20.28
C SER A 346 2.37 23.51 19.72
N LEU A 347 2.00 22.35 19.25
CA LEU A 347 0.68 22.10 18.66
C LEU A 347 -0.31 21.61 19.72
N GLU A 348 -1.58 21.94 19.53
CA GLU A 348 -2.67 21.32 20.28
C GLU A 348 -2.75 19.83 19.97
N LYS A 349 -3.38 19.04 20.88
CA LYS A 349 -3.57 17.61 20.66
C LYS A 349 -4.33 17.35 19.36
N ASN A 350 -3.80 16.49 18.52
CA ASN A 350 -4.35 16.23 17.18
C ASN A 350 -4.24 14.76 16.79
N ALA A 351 -5.04 14.36 15.81
CA ALA A 351 -5.11 12.96 15.35
C ALA A 351 -3.83 12.47 14.64
N LEU A 352 -2.91 13.38 14.27
CA LEU A 352 -1.64 13.00 13.65
C LEU A 352 -0.57 12.64 14.69
N GLY A 353 -0.83 12.87 15.99
CA GLY A 353 0.14 12.64 17.07
C GLY A 353 1.37 13.56 16.98
N VAL A 354 1.24 14.75 16.37
CA VAL A 354 2.33 15.73 16.22
C VAL A 354 2.28 16.74 17.37
N ARG A 355 3.34 16.78 18.17
CA ARG A 355 3.46 17.65 19.35
C ARG A 355 4.04 19.02 19.02
N SER A 356 4.95 19.09 18.06
CA SER A 356 5.52 20.37 17.62
C SER A 356 5.86 20.41 16.14
N PHE A 357 5.88 21.62 15.61
CA PHE A 357 6.13 21.96 14.21
C PHE A 357 7.15 23.07 14.11
N ALA A 358 8.12 22.96 13.22
CA ALA A 358 9.06 24.02 12.88
C ALA A 358 9.47 23.94 11.42
N VAL A 359 9.72 25.11 10.80
CA VAL A 359 10.35 25.19 9.47
C VAL A 359 11.56 26.09 9.57
N ALA A 360 12.73 25.57 9.21
CA ALA A 360 13.95 26.33 9.07
C ALA A 360 14.17 26.73 7.61
N PHE A 361 14.39 28.01 7.36
CA PHE A 361 14.66 28.58 6.03
C PHE A 361 16.13 29.01 5.97
N ALA A 362 17.05 28.07 5.76
CA ALA A 362 18.49 28.34 5.73
C ALA A 362 18.91 29.05 4.42
N ASN A 363 18.43 28.54 3.29
CA ASN A 363 18.53 29.16 1.97
C ASN A 363 17.41 28.60 1.09
N PRO A 364 17.17 29.10 -0.14
CA PRO A 364 16.12 28.61 -1.02
C PRO A 364 16.18 27.10 -1.32
N ASP A 365 17.36 26.50 -1.21
CA ASP A 365 17.59 25.09 -1.55
C ASP A 365 17.73 24.18 -0.31
N ALA A 366 17.75 24.73 0.91
CA ALA A 366 18.02 24.01 2.15
C ALA A 366 17.02 24.35 3.28
N SER A 367 15.74 24.46 2.95
CA SER A 367 14.69 24.54 3.97
C SER A 367 14.41 23.17 4.57
N THR A 368 13.96 23.15 5.83
CA THR A 368 13.76 21.88 6.55
C THR A 368 12.49 21.97 7.40
N LEU A 369 11.60 21.00 7.26
CA LEU A 369 10.49 20.75 8.16
C LEU A 369 10.98 19.85 9.30
N THR A 370 10.66 20.21 10.53
CA THR A 370 10.86 19.35 11.71
C THR A 370 9.53 19.15 12.42
N LEU A 371 9.14 17.90 12.61
CA LEU A 371 7.99 17.47 13.39
C LEU A 371 8.48 16.65 14.58
N GLU A 372 7.91 16.90 15.76
CA GLU A 372 8.14 16.10 16.97
C GLU A 372 6.83 15.36 17.27
N LEU A 373 6.88 14.05 17.35
CA LEU A 373 5.72 13.20 17.61
C LEU A 373 5.46 13.07 19.13
N GLU A 374 4.29 12.58 19.52
CA GLU A 374 3.90 12.40 20.93
C GLU A 374 4.82 11.43 21.68
N ASP A 375 5.39 10.42 21.01
CA ASP A 375 6.38 9.48 21.54
C ASP A 375 7.80 10.05 21.66
N GLY A 376 8.02 11.29 21.21
CA GLY A 376 9.30 11.99 21.22
C GLY A 376 10.17 11.74 19.99
N GLU A 377 9.72 10.93 19.02
CA GLU A 377 10.42 10.80 17.74
C GLU A 377 10.43 12.13 16.99
N LYS A 378 11.58 12.47 16.37
CA LYS A 378 11.73 13.64 15.53
C LYS A 378 11.83 13.24 14.07
N LEU A 379 10.90 13.74 13.28
CA LEU A 379 10.91 13.60 11.83
C LEU A 379 11.51 14.88 11.25
N VAL A 380 12.60 14.75 10.49
CA VAL A 380 13.31 15.86 9.83
C VAL A 380 13.25 15.65 8.33
N GLN A 381 12.56 16.55 7.62
CA GLN A 381 12.35 16.47 6.18
C GLN A 381 12.92 17.70 5.48
N PRO A 382 13.94 17.53 4.62
CA PRO A 382 14.38 18.60 3.72
C PRO A 382 13.26 19.03 2.77
N LEU A 383 13.14 20.32 2.51
CA LEU A 383 12.13 20.92 1.65
C LEU A 383 12.74 21.61 0.44
N GLY A 384 12.32 21.27 -0.76
CA GLY A 384 12.65 22.01 -1.97
C GLY A 384 11.72 23.21 -2.16
N MET A 385 12.28 24.42 -2.15
CA MET A 385 11.54 25.68 -2.41
C MET A 385 11.48 26.03 -3.91
N ASP A 386 12.03 25.18 -4.76
CA ASP A 386 12.09 25.30 -6.22
C ASP A 386 11.04 24.39 -6.93
N GLY A 387 10.10 23.82 -6.16
CA GLY A 387 9.09 22.89 -6.65
C GLY A 387 9.58 21.43 -6.78
N ARG A 388 10.87 21.16 -6.49
CA ARG A 388 11.42 19.81 -6.50
C ARG A 388 11.36 19.17 -5.13
N TYR A 389 11.06 17.88 -5.07
CA TYR A 389 11.20 17.15 -3.82
C TYR A 389 12.67 17.08 -3.38
N ARG A 390 12.91 17.28 -2.11
CA ARG A 390 14.14 16.88 -1.43
C ARG A 390 13.86 15.59 -0.70
N LEU A 391 14.67 14.57 -1.01
CA LEU A 391 14.48 13.24 -0.46
C LEU A 391 15.14 13.10 0.91
N ALA A 392 14.54 12.26 1.76
CA ALA A 392 15.11 11.79 3.02
C ALA A 392 14.85 10.30 3.18
N THR A 393 15.71 9.63 3.93
CA THR A 393 15.51 8.24 4.31
C THR A 393 14.89 8.19 5.70
N LEU A 394 13.76 7.52 5.81
CA LEU A 394 13.07 7.24 7.07
C LEU A 394 13.57 5.92 7.68
N ASN A 395 13.13 5.63 8.90
CA ASN A 395 13.40 4.36 9.56
C ASN A 395 12.97 3.18 8.66
N GLY A 396 13.74 2.08 8.66
CA GLY A 396 13.51 0.92 7.80
C GLY A 396 13.89 1.12 6.33
N GLY A 397 14.59 2.24 5.99
CA GLY A 397 15.04 2.52 4.62
C GLY A 397 13.93 3.02 3.69
N ALA A 398 12.76 3.38 4.23
CA ALA A 398 11.70 4.03 3.47
C ALA A 398 12.14 5.43 3.03
N VAL A 399 11.68 5.88 1.87
CA VAL A 399 12.01 7.19 1.30
C VAL A 399 10.83 8.13 1.46
N SER A 400 11.11 9.36 1.85
CA SER A 400 10.18 10.48 1.83
C SER A 400 10.70 11.62 0.97
N GLY A 401 9.80 12.51 0.56
CA GLY A 401 10.11 13.70 -0.20
C GLY A 401 9.34 14.90 0.32
N GLY A 402 10.01 16.05 0.42
CA GLY A 402 9.41 17.31 0.85
C GLY A 402 9.65 18.42 -0.15
N ARG A 403 8.61 19.20 -0.42
CA ARG A 403 8.71 20.47 -1.16
C ARG A 403 7.77 21.50 -0.56
N ALA A 404 8.09 22.76 -0.76
CA ALA A 404 7.24 23.84 -0.27
C ALA A 404 7.26 25.03 -1.21
N GLU A 405 6.21 25.86 -1.12
CA GLU A 405 6.09 27.11 -1.85
C GLU A 405 5.34 28.15 -1.02
N TRP A 406 5.74 29.41 -1.14
CA TRP A 406 4.98 30.54 -0.61
C TRP A 406 3.86 30.89 -1.60
N LEU A 407 2.64 31.00 -1.09
CA LEU A 407 1.48 31.45 -1.85
C LEU A 407 1.40 32.98 -1.86
N GLU A 408 0.61 33.54 -2.79
CA GLU A 408 0.42 34.99 -2.94
C GLU A 408 -0.21 35.63 -1.70
N ASP A 409 -1.02 34.89 -0.94
CA ASP A 409 -1.67 35.32 0.31
C ASP A 409 -0.74 35.27 1.54
N GLY A 410 0.51 34.87 1.36
CA GLY A 410 1.51 34.78 2.41
C GLY A 410 1.49 33.49 3.21
N HIS A 411 0.69 32.50 2.85
CA HIS A 411 0.73 31.17 3.42
C HIS A 411 1.89 30.34 2.84
N LEU A 412 2.41 29.42 3.63
CA LEU A 412 3.38 28.43 3.17
C LEU A 412 2.66 27.12 2.91
N ARG A 413 2.67 26.66 1.67
CA ARG A 413 2.21 25.31 1.33
C ARG A 413 3.37 24.35 1.37
N ILE A 414 3.24 23.27 2.15
CA ILE A 414 4.21 22.19 2.22
C ILE A 414 3.54 20.93 1.69
N GLU A 415 4.22 20.21 0.82
CA GLU A 415 3.85 18.87 0.39
C GLU A 415 4.90 17.90 0.94
N PHE A 416 4.47 17.07 1.90
CA PHE A 416 5.27 16.03 2.50
C PHE A 416 4.75 14.67 2.04
N ASN A 417 5.51 14.03 1.16
CA ASN A 417 5.14 12.75 0.55
C ASN A 417 6.01 11.63 1.10
N ARG A 418 5.40 10.64 1.73
CA ARG A 418 6.08 9.43 2.22
C ARG A 418 6.17 8.41 1.06
N LEU A 419 7.12 8.62 0.14
CA LEU A 419 7.21 7.95 -1.17
C LEU A 419 7.19 6.42 -1.11
N SER A 420 7.85 5.81 -0.14
CA SER A 420 7.81 4.35 0.06
C SER A 420 6.56 3.89 0.81
N LEU A 421 5.70 4.81 1.24
CA LEU A 421 4.45 4.55 1.93
C LEU A 421 3.29 5.07 1.08
N ILE A 422 2.11 5.21 1.66
CA ILE A 422 0.91 5.60 0.91
C ILE A 422 0.62 7.09 1.13
N ASP A 423 0.97 7.59 2.31
CA ASP A 423 0.45 8.84 2.82
C ASP A 423 1.19 10.04 2.20
N ARG A 424 0.41 11.00 1.67
CA ARG A 424 0.88 12.32 1.27
C ARG A 424 0.13 13.36 2.07
N PHE A 425 0.87 14.23 2.72
CA PHE A 425 0.34 15.32 3.51
C PHE A 425 0.54 16.64 2.75
N ASP A 426 -0.56 17.30 2.42
CA ASP A 426 -0.59 18.65 1.91
C ASP A 426 -0.89 19.59 3.11
N ILE A 427 0.05 20.45 3.49
CA ILE A 427 -0.01 21.27 4.69
C ILE A 427 0.00 22.74 4.28
N ASP A 428 -1.11 23.45 4.49
CA ASP A 428 -1.18 24.91 4.36
C ASP A 428 -0.91 25.55 5.73
N VAL A 429 0.10 26.40 5.79
CA VAL A 429 0.63 27.00 7.02
C VAL A 429 0.40 28.50 7.01
N ALA A 430 -0.39 29.00 7.94
CA ALA A 430 -0.57 30.42 8.20
C ALA A 430 0.20 30.85 9.49
N PHE A 431 1.22 31.65 9.34
CA PHE A 431 1.97 32.21 10.48
C PHE A 431 1.33 33.52 10.95
N ARG A 432 0.98 33.61 12.24
CA ARG A 432 0.33 34.77 12.88
C ARG A 432 1.04 35.14 14.17
N ASP A 433 2.05 35.99 14.09
CA ASP A 433 2.89 36.42 15.21
C ASP A 433 3.38 35.25 16.09
N GLU A 434 2.78 35.05 17.26
CA GLU A 434 3.09 33.91 18.16
C GLU A 434 2.36 32.64 17.84
N ASN A 435 1.42 32.63 16.88
CA ASN A 435 0.58 31.49 16.56
C ASN A 435 0.89 30.96 15.17
N VAL A 436 0.57 29.68 14.96
CA VAL A 436 0.51 29.04 13.65
C VAL A 436 -0.81 28.28 13.50
N ASP A 437 -1.46 28.45 12.36
CA ASP A 437 -2.60 27.65 11.96
C ASP A 437 -2.16 26.71 10.82
N LEU A 438 -2.39 25.41 10.99
CA LEU A 438 -2.09 24.38 10.01
C LEU A 438 -3.39 23.76 9.50
N VAL A 439 -3.56 23.70 8.18
CA VAL A 439 -4.59 22.87 7.55
C VAL A 439 -3.87 21.73 6.85
N VAL A 440 -4.08 20.52 7.36
CA VAL A 440 -3.41 19.31 6.88
C VAL A 440 -4.41 18.44 6.15
N SER A 441 -4.15 18.12 4.89
CA SER A 441 -4.97 17.21 4.08
C SER A 441 -4.21 15.93 3.78
N GLU A 442 -4.82 14.79 4.12
CA GLU A 442 -4.36 13.45 3.79
C GLU A 442 -5.58 12.60 3.38
N PRO A 443 -5.73 12.27 2.08
CA PRO A 443 -6.98 11.75 1.55
C PRO A 443 -7.27 10.28 1.87
N THR A 444 -6.25 9.50 2.25
CA THR A 444 -6.39 8.04 2.35
C THR A 444 -6.91 7.56 3.70
N GLN A 445 -6.60 8.28 4.79
CA GLN A 445 -6.93 7.87 6.14
C GLN A 445 -7.47 9.00 7.03
N PHE A 446 -6.83 10.16 7.04
CA PHE A 446 -7.13 11.24 7.99
C PHE A 446 -8.13 12.27 7.46
N GLY A 447 -8.23 12.44 6.13
CA GLY A 447 -9.01 13.51 5.53
C GLY A 447 -8.36 14.87 5.74
N THR A 448 -9.15 15.89 6.08
CA THR A 448 -8.65 17.25 6.36
C THR A 448 -8.76 17.57 7.83
N LEU A 449 -7.68 18.03 8.43
CA LEU A 449 -7.55 18.39 9.84
C LEU A 449 -7.07 19.84 9.97
N SER A 450 -7.62 20.57 10.93
CA SER A 450 -7.09 21.88 11.32
C SER A 450 -6.40 21.76 12.68
N VAL A 451 -5.20 22.28 12.80
CA VAL A 451 -4.37 22.18 14.00
C VAL A 451 -3.78 23.55 14.30
N ARG A 452 -3.85 24.00 15.55
CA ARG A 452 -3.27 25.25 16.00
C ARG A 452 -2.02 25.02 16.82
N GLY A 453 -1.12 26.00 16.77
CA GLY A 453 0.09 25.98 17.57
C GLY A 453 0.48 27.34 18.07
N VAL A 454 1.26 27.35 19.16
CA VAL A 454 1.81 28.54 19.78
C VAL A 454 3.32 28.42 19.85
N ALA A 455 4.03 29.49 19.53
CA ALA A 455 5.48 29.53 19.57
C ALA A 455 6.01 29.20 20.97
N ARG A 456 7.08 28.41 21.03
CA ARG A 456 7.85 28.24 22.26
C ARG A 456 8.73 29.48 22.49
N GLU A 457 8.83 29.92 23.74
CA GLU A 457 9.74 30.97 24.15
C GLU A 457 11.21 30.59 23.91
#